data_3aebac29cdd44c70c3be6005d3572683
#
_entry.id   3aebac29cdd44c70c3be6005d3572683
#
_cell.length_a   1.000
_cell.length_b   1.000
_cell.length_c   1.000
_cell.angle_alpha   90.00
_cell.angle_beta   90.00
_cell.angle_gamma   90.00
#
_symmetry.space_group_name_H-M   'P 1'
#
loop_
_entity.id
_entity.type
_entity.pdbx_description
1 polymer ?
#
loop_
_entity_poly.entity_id
_entity_poly.type
_entity_poly.pdbx_seq_one_letter_code
_entity_poly.pdbx_strand_id
1 'polypeptide(L)'
;MGLQLILNNTTKDKHMSDFIKSKAAIAWGPNQPLSVEEVDVMMPKKGEVMVKITATGVCHTDAFTLSGEDPEGIFPAILGHEGAGVVYAVGEGVTSVEVGDHVIPLYTAECGECKMCTS
;
A
#
# COMPACT_ATOMS: atom_id res chain seq x y z
N MET A 1 -8.08 -5.79 0.57
CA MET A 1 -6.95 -5.48 1.47
C MET A 1 -6.11 -4.40 0.80
N GLY A 2 -6.13 -3.17 1.33
CA GLY A 2 -5.37 -2.04 0.76
C GLY A 2 -3.94 -2.02 1.30
N LEU A 3 -2.95 -1.94 0.45
CA LEU A 3 -1.55 -1.76 0.80
C LEU A 3 -1.25 -0.28 0.97
N GLN A 4 -0.68 0.08 2.10
CA GLN A 4 -0.29 1.46 2.39
C GLN A 4 1.21 1.56 2.72
N LEU A 5 1.92 2.42 2.00
CA LEU A 5 3.38 2.59 2.03
C LEU A 5 3.83 3.59 3.09
N ILE A 6 4.86 3.25 3.89
CA ILE A 6 5.50 4.18 4.84
C ILE A 6 7.00 4.27 4.58
N LEU A 7 7.51 5.47 4.44
CA LEU A 7 8.93 5.78 4.47
C LEU A 7 9.30 6.51 5.79
N ASN A 8 10.42 6.09 6.38
CA ASN A 8 10.90 6.46 7.70
C ASN A 8 10.75 7.92 8.11
N ASN A 9 10.17 8.16 9.29
CA ASN A 9 10.60 9.26 10.13
C ASN A 9 10.44 8.91 11.62
N THR A 10 11.52 9.09 12.40
CA THR A 10 11.57 8.88 13.83
C THR A 10 11.32 10.22 14.53
N THR A 11 10.17 10.41 15.13
CA THR A 11 10.00 11.25 16.33
C THR A 11 8.75 10.81 17.08
N LYS A 12 8.94 10.59 18.38
CA LYS A 12 7.88 10.29 19.36
C LYS A 12 7.04 11.54 19.56
N ASP A 13 5.77 11.49 19.14
CA ASP A 13 4.75 12.32 19.77
C ASP A 13 3.47 11.52 19.95
N LYS A 14 3.01 11.50 21.20
CA LYS A 14 1.95 10.68 21.75
C LYS A 14 0.61 11.40 21.61
N HIS A 15 0.21 11.66 20.36
CA HIS A 15 -1.17 11.85 19.95
C HIS A 15 -1.33 10.91 18.75
N MET A 16 -2.09 9.82 18.92
CA MET A 16 -2.44 8.97 17.79
C MET A 16 -3.28 9.83 16.84
N SER A 17 -2.59 10.45 15.87
CA SER A 17 -3.25 11.03 14.72
C SER A 17 -3.89 9.89 13.91
N ASP A 18 -5.07 10.12 13.35
CA ASP A 18 -5.79 9.14 12.52
C ASP A 18 -5.01 8.79 11.23
N PHE A 19 -3.85 9.39 11.03
CA PHE A 19 -2.96 9.19 9.89
C PHE A 19 -1.49 9.43 10.25
N ILE A 20 -0.60 8.93 9.41
CA ILE A 20 0.84 9.22 9.42
C ILE A 20 1.26 9.86 8.10
N LYS A 21 2.32 10.66 8.13
CA LYS A 21 2.92 11.26 6.94
C LYS A 21 3.87 10.29 6.27
N SER A 22 3.79 10.18 4.95
CA SER A 22 4.70 9.37 4.13
C SER A 22 5.01 10.08 2.82
N LYS A 23 6.09 9.67 2.16
CA LYS A 23 6.38 10.12 0.78
C LYS A 23 5.91 9.05 -0.19
N ALA A 24 5.29 9.47 -1.28
CA ALA A 24 4.87 8.61 -2.37
C ALA A 24 5.20 9.22 -3.72
N ALA A 25 5.47 8.37 -4.70
CA ALA A 25 5.57 8.76 -6.10
C ALA A 25 4.17 8.68 -6.72
N ILE A 26 3.61 9.82 -7.08
CA ILE A 26 2.24 9.93 -7.57
C ILE A 26 2.28 10.04 -9.10
N ALA A 27 1.50 9.20 -9.76
CA ALA A 27 1.14 9.33 -11.17
C ALA A 27 -0.13 10.16 -11.27
N TRP A 28 -0.02 11.43 -11.66
CA TRP A 28 -1.17 12.33 -11.78
C TRP A 28 -1.98 12.10 -13.05
N GLY A 29 -1.37 11.52 -14.07
CA GLY A 29 -2.03 11.17 -15.32
C GLY A 29 -1.12 10.33 -16.20
N PRO A 30 -1.67 9.77 -17.30
CA PRO A 30 -0.90 8.94 -18.21
C PRO A 30 0.21 9.75 -18.90
N ASN A 31 1.34 9.10 -19.15
CA ASN A 31 2.51 9.68 -19.81
C ASN A 31 3.08 10.94 -19.15
N GLN A 32 2.80 11.15 -17.85
CA GLN A 32 3.38 12.25 -17.08
C GLN A 32 4.52 11.73 -16.18
N PRO A 33 5.51 12.58 -15.87
CA PRO A 33 6.51 12.25 -14.86
C PRO A 33 5.85 11.98 -13.50
N LEU A 34 6.40 11.01 -12.75
CA LEU A 34 6.00 10.80 -11.37
C LEU A 34 6.41 12.00 -10.50
N SER A 35 5.52 12.44 -9.62
CA SER A 35 5.77 13.49 -8.63
C SER A 35 5.93 12.86 -7.25
N VAL A 36 7.06 13.13 -6.57
CA VAL A 36 7.29 12.64 -5.21
C VAL A 36 6.76 13.66 -4.21
N GLU A 37 5.69 13.32 -3.53
CA GLU A 37 4.96 14.20 -2.64
C GLU A 37 4.76 13.57 -1.25
N GLU A 38 4.46 14.41 -0.26
CA GLU A 38 4.02 13.95 1.05
C GLU A 38 2.53 13.65 1.01
N VAL A 39 2.14 12.48 1.51
CA VAL A 39 0.77 12.00 1.57
C VAL A 39 0.39 11.60 2.99
N ASP A 40 -0.89 11.70 3.30
CA ASP A 40 -1.47 11.19 4.54
C ASP A 40 -1.85 9.72 4.36
N VAL A 41 -1.27 8.87 5.20
CA VAL A 41 -1.57 7.44 5.24
C VAL A 41 -2.45 7.17 6.45
N MET A 42 -3.71 6.85 6.21
CA MET A 42 -4.70 6.60 7.27
C MET A 42 -4.33 5.35 8.07
N MET A 43 -4.61 5.36 9.36
CA MET A 43 -4.48 4.16 10.19
C MET A 43 -5.39 3.04 9.66
N PRO A 44 -4.97 1.76 9.79
CA PRO A 44 -5.71 0.65 9.19
C PRO A 44 -7.08 0.50 9.83
N LYS A 45 -8.11 0.38 8.99
CA LYS A 45 -9.48 0.08 9.37
C LYS A 45 -9.65 -1.40 9.69
N LYS A 46 -10.86 -1.78 10.06
CA LYS A 46 -11.22 -3.19 10.29
C LYS A 46 -10.86 -4.05 9.08
N GLY A 47 -10.07 -5.12 9.32
CA GLY A 47 -9.59 -6.04 8.30
C GLY A 47 -8.40 -5.53 7.48
N GLU A 48 -7.87 -4.35 7.75
CA GLU A 48 -6.73 -3.77 7.04
C GLU A 48 -5.44 -3.92 7.84
N VAL A 49 -4.31 -3.92 7.13
CA VAL A 49 -2.96 -3.98 7.69
C VAL A 49 -2.15 -2.83 7.12
N MET A 50 -1.45 -2.11 7.99
CA MET A 50 -0.46 -1.11 7.59
C MET A 50 0.93 -1.74 7.59
N VAL A 51 1.63 -1.64 6.47
CA VAL A 51 2.97 -2.22 6.28
C VAL A 51 3.99 -1.11 6.06
N LYS A 52 5.06 -1.14 6.84
CA LYS A 52 6.25 -0.33 6.58
C LYS A 52 7.07 -1.01 5.50
N ILE A 53 7.01 -0.49 4.27
CA ILE A 53 7.76 -1.04 3.14
C ILE A 53 9.25 -0.80 3.31
N THR A 54 10.05 -1.84 3.14
CA THR A 54 11.51 -1.82 3.22
C THR A 54 12.18 -2.05 1.87
N ALA A 55 11.50 -2.70 0.96
CA ALA A 55 11.96 -2.94 -0.41
C ALA A 55 10.74 -3.05 -1.34
N THR A 56 10.92 -2.77 -2.61
CA THR A 56 9.91 -2.98 -3.65
C THR A 56 10.58 -3.37 -4.97
N GLY A 57 9.96 -4.28 -5.70
CA GLY A 57 10.31 -4.58 -7.08
C GLY A 57 9.77 -3.51 -8.05
N VAL A 58 10.31 -3.51 -9.26
CA VAL A 58 9.82 -2.70 -10.37
C VAL A 58 9.22 -3.65 -11.40
N CYS A 59 7.93 -3.51 -11.67
CA CYS A 59 7.19 -4.35 -12.60
C CYS A 59 6.81 -3.58 -13.87
N HIS A 60 6.79 -4.29 -14.99
CA HIS A 60 6.35 -3.71 -16.27
C HIS A 60 4.88 -3.29 -16.23
N THR A 61 4.05 -3.90 -15.40
CA THR A 61 2.64 -3.53 -15.21
C THR A 61 2.49 -2.07 -14.78
N ASP A 62 3.36 -1.57 -13.89
CA ASP A 62 3.33 -0.17 -13.47
C ASP A 62 3.66 0.76 -14.64
N ALA A 63 4.64 0.39 -15.49
CA ALA A 63 5.00 1.14 -16.70
C ALA A 63 3.86 1.12 -17.73
N PHE A 64 3.15 0.00 -17.88
CA PHE A 64 2.00 -0.15 -18.77
C PHE A 64 0.84 0.76 -18.31
N THR A 65 0.51 0.76 -17.03
CA THR A 65 -0.49 1.69 -16.49
C THR A 65 -0.07 3.14 -16.70
N LEU A 66 1.19 3.49 -16.36
CA LEU A 66 1.69 4.85 -16.51
C LEU A 66 1.71 5.33 -17.98
N SER A 67 1.87 4.43 -18.95
CA SER A 67 1.79 4.76 -20.38
C SER A 67 0.38 5.18 -20.84
N GLY A 68 -0.65 4.88 -20.04
CA GLY A 68 -2.04 5.11 -20.40
C GLY A 68 -2.63 4.09 -21.37
N GLU A 69 -1.90 3.02 -21.68
CA GLU A 69 -2.38 1.91 -22.54
C GLU A 69 -3.22 0.89 -21.77
N ASP A 70 -3.14 0.93 -20.43
CA ASP A 70 -3.92 0.07 -19.54
C ASP A 70 -5.38 0.57 -19.47
N PRO A 71 -6.35 -0.20 -19.99
CA PRO A 71 -7.76 0.21 -19.98
C PRO A 71 -8.36 0.23 -18.56
N GLU A 72 -7.72 -0.41 -17.60
CA GLU A 72 -8.13 -0.43 -16.18
C GLU A 72 -7.36 0.61 -15.35
N GLY A 73 -6.42 1.33 -15.96
CA GLY A 73 -5.59 2.35 -15.32
C GLY A 73 -6.43 3.51 -14.76
N ILE A 74 -6.24 3.81 -13.49
CA ILE A 74 -6.93 4.92 -12.79
C ILE A 74 -5.89 5.94 -12.36
N PHE A 75 -6.19 7.24 -12.56
CA PHE A 75 -5.37 8.37 -12.14
C PHE A 75 -6.18 9.38 -11.31
N PRO A 76 -5.57 10.06 -10.31
CA PRO A 76 -4.19 9.86 -9.85
C PRO A 76 -4.00 8.53 -9.14
N ALA A 77 -2.78 7.97 -9.21
CA ALA A 77 -2.44 6.70 -8.58
C ALA A 77 -1.05 6.72 -7.94
N ILE A 78 -0.87 5.96 -6.90
CA ILE A 78 0.43 5.57 -6.36
C ILE A 78 0.67 4.14 -6.83
N LEU A 79 1.53 3.99 -7.82
CA LEU A 79 1.84 2.72 -8.44
C LEU A 79 2.83 1.91 -7.58
N GLY A 80 2.94 0.61 -7.88
CA GLY A 80 3.78 -0.34 -7.17
C GLY A 80 2.97 -1.39 -6.43
N HIS A 81 3.25 -2.66 -6.72
CA HIS A 81 2.52 -3.81 -6.15
C HIS A 81 3.45 -4.96 -5.72
N GLU A 82 4.76 -4.75 -5.76
CA GLU A 82 5.78 -5.74 -5.38
C GLU A 82 6.51 -5.32 -4.10
N GLY A 83 5.78 -4.80 -3.14
CA GLY A 83 6.34 -4.35 -1.87
C GLY A 83 6.65 -5.51 -0.93
N ALA A 84 7.73 -5.38 -0.15
CA ALA A 84 8.03 -6.21 1.01
C ALA A 84 8.31 -5.33 2.22
N GLY A 85 7.85 -5.72 3.39
CA GLY A 85 8.00 -4.89 4.57
C GLY A 85 7.63 -5.57 5.87
N VAL A 86 7.50 -4.74 6.89
CA VAL A 86 7.16 -5.17 8.25
C VAL A 86 5.80 -4.59 8.63
N VAL A 87 4.94 -5.40 9.21
CA VAL A 87 3.64 -4.97 9.73
C VAL A 87 3.86 -3.90 10.79
N TYR A 88 3.31 -2.71 10.55
CA TYR A 88 3.41 -1.55 11.45
C TYR A 88 2.21 -1.41 12.37
N ALA A 89 1.01 -1.65 11.83
CA ALA A 89 -0.24 -1.64 12.58
C ALA A 89 -1.25 -2.60 11.94
N VAL A 90 -2.16 -3.11 12.75
CA VAL A 90 -3.26 -3.98 12.31
C VAL A 90 -4.59 -3.36 12.72
N GLY A 91 -5.58 -3.46 11.85
CA GLY A 91 -6.93 -3.04 12.13
C GLY A 91 -7.72 -4.10 12.92
N GLU A 92 -8.87 -3.71 13.41
CA GLU A 92 -9.77 -4.60 14.15
C GLU A 92 -10.10 -5.87 13.34
N GLY A 93 -10.05 -7.04 14.00
CA GLY A 93 -10.41 -8.32 13.41
C GLY A 93 -9.32 -8.99 12.56
N VAL A 94 -8.16 -8.37 12.39
CA VAL A 94 -7.01 -9.01 11.76
C VAL A 94 -6.40 -10.01 12.74
N THR A 95 -6.31 -11.28 12.31
CA THR A 95 -5.76 -12.39 13.12
C THR A 95 -4.68 -13.19 12.37
N SER A 96 -4.48 -12.91 11.08
CA SER A 96 -3.54 -13.65 10.24
C SER A 96 -2.09 -13.16 10.35
N VAL A 97 -1.90 -11.94 10.85
CA VAL A 97 -0.58 -11.32 11.04
C VAL A 97 -0.60 -10.42 12.28
N GLU A 98 0.59 -10.15 12.84
CA GLU A 98 0.77 -9.23 13.97
C GLU A 98 1.85 -8.18 13.69
N VAL A 99 1.86 -7.13 14.52
CA VAL A 99 2.88 -6.06 14.40
C VAL A 99 4.28 -6.65 14.59
N GLY A 100 5.15 -6.37 13.63
CA GLY A 100 6.52 -6.91 13.57
C GLY A 100 6.71 -8.05 12.58
N ASP A 101 5.64 -8.63 12.05
CA ASP A 101 5.75 -9.67 11.03
C ASP A 101 6.33 -9.13 9.73
N HIS A 102 7.17 -9.93 9.08
CA HIS A 102 7.67 -9.67 7.73
C HIS A 102 6.69 -10.20 6.70
N VAL A 103 6.23 -9.33 5.80
CA VAL A 103 5.17 -9.66 4.85
C VAL A 103 5.49 -9.20 3.43
N ILE A 104 4.97 -9.93 2.47
CA ILE A 104 4.89 -9.57 1.07
C ILE A 104 3.40 -9.57 0.69
N PRO A 105 2.75 -8.40 0.63
CA PRO A 105 1.34 -8.34 0.29
C PRO A 105 1.10 -8.66 -1.19
N LEU A 106 0.06 -9.42 -1.45
CA LEU A 106 -0.44 -9.65 -2.80
C LEU A 106 -1.44 -8.54 -3.18
N TYR A 107 -1.38 -8.10 -4.44
CA TYR A 107 -2.32 -7.07 -4.94
C TYR A 107 -3.70 -7.63 -5.25
N THR A 108 -3.84 -8.94 -5.43
CA THR A 108 -5.13 -9.60 -5.70
C THR A 108 -6.00 -9.59 -4.44
N ALA A 109 -7.19 -9.00 -4.55
CA ALA A 109 -8.14 -8.97 -3.46
C ALA A 109 -8.67 -10.37 -3.14
N GLU A 110 -8.73 -10.71 -1.85
CA GLU A 110 -9.26 -11.97 -1.33
C GLU A 110 -10.27 -11.69 -0.22
N CYS A 111 -11.46 -12.27 -0.32
CA CYS A 111 -12.47 -12.16 0.73
C CYS A 111 -12.44 -13.30 1.75
N GLY A 112 -11.74 -14.41 1.46
CA GLY A 112 -11.63 -15.60 2.30
C GLY A 112 -12.90 -16.47 2.37
N GLU A 113 -14.01 -16.07 1.77
CA GLU A 113 -15.32 -16.71 1.94
C GLU A 113 -15.91 -17.25 0.62
N CYS A 114 -15.60 -16.65 -0.51
CA CYS A 114 -16.15 -17.09 -1.79
C CYS A 114 -15.48 -18.39 -2.27
N LYS A 115 -16.18 -19.10 -3.16
CA LYS A 115 -15.71 -20.37 -3.72
C LYS A 115 -14.29 -20.28 -4.32
N MET A 116 -13.91 -19.13 -4.87
CA MET A 116 -12.57 -18.95 -5.46
C MET A 116 -11.48 -18.82 -4.40
N CYS A 117 -11.80 -18.24 -3.24
CA CYS A 117 -10.85 -18.09 -2.13
C CYS A 117 -10.72 -19.40 -1.31
N THR A 118 -11.74 -20.25 -1.31
CA THR A 118 -11.81 -21.47 -0.48
C THR A 118 -11.55 -22.77 -1.23
N SER A 119 -11.26 -22.71 -2.54
CA SER A 119 -11.00 -23.87 -3.42
C SER A 119 -9.55 -24.31 -3.45
#